data_d6ba8225c02656f643ccd492dbb9c018
#
_entry.id   d6ba8225c02656f643ccd492dbb9c018
#
_cell.length_a   1.000
_cell.length_b   1.000
_cell.length_c   1.000
_cell.angle_alpha   90.00
_cell.angle_beta   90.00
_cell.angle_gamma   90.00
#
_symmetry.space_group_name_H-M   'P 1'
#
loop_
_entity.id
_entity.type
_entity.pdbx_description
1 polymer ?
#
loop_
_entity_poly.entity_id
_entity_poly.type
_entity_poly.pdbx_seq_one_letter_code
_entity_poly.pdbx_strand_id
1 'polypeptide(L)'
;AAPTQASEATNLAYDPQFARHDTSNRYMAEIHEMAVTGKSISGAMGTKMKMPNWDDILILGAQLNPPPLLDEEEVCTTVVLGKNAKRPLVAENPIFVTHMSFGALSRETKIALAKATAMAGSVEESGEGGIVPEEQAAAKKFIFEYIPNKYSVTKENLMKADAIEIKIGQGTKPGMGGHLPGEKVTPEIAA
;
A
#
# COMPACT_ATOMS: atom_id res chain seq x y z
N ALA A 1 3.89 -28.35 29.62
CA ALA A 1 5.18 -28.98 29.50
C ALA A 1 6.02 -28.24 28.50
N ALA A 2 7.08 -27.58 28.94
CA ALA A 2 7.95 -26.80 28.05
C ALA A 2 8.76 -27.76 27.15
N PRO A 3 8.94 -27.46 25.90
CA PRO A 3 9.78 -28.26 25.01
C PRO A 3 11.24 -27.85 25.19
N THR A 4 11.82 -28.20 26.32
CA THR A 4 13.22 -27.88 26.64
C THR A 4 14.25 -28.74 25.90
N GLN A 5 13.83 -29.83 25.28
CA GLN A 5 14.74 -30.69 24.52
C GLN A 5 14.82 -30.44 23.03
N ALA A 6 13.84 -29.73 22.45
CA ALA A 6 13.86 -29.40 21.01
C ALA A 6 14.84 -28.27 20.67
N SER A 7 15.16 -27.40 21.65
CA SER A 7 16.02 -26.23 21.40
C SER A 7 17.52 -26.58 21.26
N GLU A 8 18.01 -27.61 21.97
CA GLU A 8 19.41 -28.01 21.84
C GLU A 8 19.70 -28.77 20.55
N ALA A 9 18.77 -29.59 20.09
CA ALA A 9 18.93 -30.32 18.84
C ALA A 9 18.95 -29.41 17.62
N THR A 10 18.19 -28.29 17.65
CA THR A 10 18.11 -27.30 16.54
C THR A 10 19.35 -26.42 16.46
N ASN A 11 19.99 -26.11 17.58
CA ASN A 11 21.24 -25.35 17.58
C ASN A 11 22.41 -26.13 16.97
N LEU A 12 22.39 -27.46 17.04
CA LEU A 12 23.41 -28.33 16.44
C LEU A 12 23.16 -28.51 14.92
N ALA A 13 21.94 -28.27 14.41
CA ALA A 13 21.60 -28.51 13.03
C ALA A 13 21.93 -27.33 12.13
N TYR A 14 22.05 -26.10 12.63
CA TYR A 14 22.39 -24.91 11.88
C TYR A 14 23.84 -24.52 12.10
N ASP A 15 24.71 -24.98 11.21
CA ASP A 15 26.08 -24.50 11.13
C ASP A 15 26.19 -23.53 9.95
N PRO A 16 26.56 -22.26 10.20
CA PRO A 16 26.68 -21.24 9.15
C PRO A 16 27.64 -21.64 8.02
N GLN A 17 28.61 -22.52 8.29
CA GLN A 17 29.51 -23.02 7.25
C GLN A 17 28.80 -23.86 6.18
N PHE A 18 27.65 -24.47 6.53
CA PHE A 18 26.82 -25.22 5.59
C PHE A 18 25.75 -24.36 4.92
N ALA A 19 25.55 -23.11 5.40
CA ALA A 19 24.78 -22.12 4.70
C ALA A 19 25.55 -21.74 3.44
N ARG A 20 25.46 -22.58 2.42
CA ARG A 20 26.09 -22.34 1.13
C ARG A 20 25.63 -20.98 0.60
N HIS A 21 26.45 -20.37 -0.23
CA HIS A 21 26.23 -19.07 -0.90
C HIS A 21 25.01 -19.08 -1.82
N ASP A 22 23.95 -19.70 -1.35
CA ASP A 22 22.67 -19.70 -2.02
C ASP A 22 21.96 -18.40 -1.71
N THR A 23 21.75 -17.62 -2.75
CA THR A 23 20.97 -16.37 -2.65
C THR A 23 19.52 -16.60 -2.21
N SER A 24 19.04 -17.85 -2.20
CA SER A 24 17.75 -18.26 -1.66
C SER A 24 17.70 -18.33 -0.12
N ASN A 25 18.84 -18.37 0.54
CA ASN A 25 18.95 -18.52 2.01
C ASN A 25 18.64 -17.24 2.81
N ARG A 26 18.16 -16.21 2.16
CA ARG A 26 17.89 -14.90 2.80
C ARG A 26 16.94 -14.93 3.99
N TYR A 27 16.14 -15.96 4.12
CA TYR A 27 15.17 -16.13 5.20
C TYR A 27 15.57 -17.20 6.23
N MET A 28 16.73 -17.83 6.06
CA MET A 28 17.15 -18.94 6.93
C MET A 28 17.35 -18.52 8.38
N ALA A 29 17.77 -17.29 8.64
CA ALA A 29 17.90 -16.77 9.99
C ALA A 29 16.57 -16.74 10.73
N GLU A 30 15.51 -16.23 10.08
CA GLU A 30 14.17 -16.22 10.66
C GLU A 30 13.58 -17.62 10.82
N ILE A 31 13.80 -18.48 9.82
CA ILE A 31 13.35 -19.89 9.89
C ILE A 31 14.01 -20.57 11.09
N HIS A 32 15.30 -20.37 11.28
CA HIS A 32 16.05 -20.93 12.39
C HIS A 32 15.56 -20.38 13.73
N GLU A 33 15.35 -19.08 13.83
CA GLU A 33 14.82 -18.44 15.04
C GLU A 33 13.43 -19.01 15.40
N MET A 34 12.53 -19.13 14.43
CA MET A 34 11.20 -19.72 14.64
C MET A 34 11.30 -21.19 15.05
N ALA A 35 12.23 -21.94 14.47
CA ALA A 35 12.45 -23.35 14.81
C ALA A 35 12.97 -23.52 16.24
N VAL A 36 13.88 -22.64 16.68
CA VAL A 36 14.46 -22.67 18.04
C VAL A 36 13.47 -22.18 19.09
N THR A 37 12.78 -21.08 18.80
CA THR A 37 11.92 -20.41 19.79
C THR A 37 10.49 -20.94 19.83
N GLY A 38 10.03 -21.59 18.75
CA GLY A 38 8.64 -21.97 18.58
C GLY A 38 7.68 -20.77 18.46
N LYS A 39 8.23 -19.57 18.24
CA LYS A 39 7.45 -18.32 18.13
C LYS A 39 7.42 -17.84 16.70
N SER A 40 6.29 -17.30 16.30
CA SER A 40 6.18 -16.60 15.04
C SER A 40 6.95 -15.29 15.09
N ILE A 41 7.71 -15.00 14.04
CA ILE A 41 8.29 -13.67 13.82
C ILE A 41 7.21 -12.84 13.16
N SER A 42 6.55 -11.99 13.95
CA SER A 42 5.56 -11.05 13.45
C SER A 42 6.19 -9.66 13.31
N GLY A 43 5.99 -9.06 12.18
CA GLY A 43 6.49 -7.72 11.88
C GLY A 43 5.85 -7.17 10.61
N ALA A 44 6.25 -5.98 10.20
CA ALA A 44 5.84 -5.44 8.92
C ALA A 44 6.27 -6.38 7.80
N MET A 45 5.32 -6.77 6.94
CA MET A 45 5.61 -7.63 5.81
C MET A 45 6.33 -6.80 4.74
N GLY A 46 7.56 -7.15 4.48
CA GLY A 46 8.41 -6.53 3.47
C GLY A 46 9.19 -7.57 2.69
N THR A 47 9.80 -7.15 1.60
CA THR A 47 10.72 -8.00 0.86
C THR A 47 12.16 -7.73 1.26
N LYS A 48 12.99 -8.78 1.33
CA LYS A 48 14.44 -8.67 1.44
C LYS A 48 15.13 -8.66 0.07
N MET A 49 14.36 -8.73 -0.99
CA MET A 49 14.89 -8.58 -2.36
C MET A 49 15.31 -7.14 -2.59
N LYS A 50 16.40 -6.95 -3.33
CA LYS A 50 16.75 -5.62 -3.83
C LYS A 50 15.61 -5.14 -4.74
N MET A 51 15.03 -4.02 -4.38
CA MET A 51 13.98 -3.37 -5.17
C MET A 51 14.57 -2.18 -5.91
N PRO A 52 13.99 -1.80 -7.06
CA PRO A 52 14.32 -0.54 -7.70
C PRO A 52 14.13 0.63 -6.73
N ASN A 53 15.02 1.60 -6.80
CA ASN A 53 14.93 2.85 -6.04
C ASN A 53 15.11 4.04 -6.99
N TRP A 54 15.03 5.25 -6.47
CA TRP A 54 15.13 6.45 -7.30
C TRP A 54 16.48 6.62 -7.99
N ASP A 55 17.56 6.04 -7.43
CA ASP A 55 18.88 6.07 -8.06
C ASP A 55 18.98 5.15 -9.29
N ASP A 56 18.07 4.19 -9.39
CA ASP A 56 18.00 3.28 -10.55
C ASP A 56 17.16 3.88 -11.70
N ILE A 57 16.55 5.06 -11.52
CA ILE A 57 15.66 5.68 -12.49
C ILE A 57 16.25 6.98 -12.99
N LEU A 58 16.50 7.05 -14.31
CA LEU A 58 16.92 8.26 -14.99
C LEU A 58 15.78 8.80 -15.85
N ILE A 59 15.33 10.00 -15.55
CA ILE A 59 14.34 10.71 -16.39
C ILE A 59 15.11 11.44 -17.49
N LEU A 60 14.87 11.08 -18.75
CA LEU A 60 15.46 11.75 -19.89
C LEU A 60 14.64 13.00 -20.21
N GLY A 61 15.24 14.15 -20.08
CA GLY A 61 14.67 15.43 -20.47
C GLY A 61 14.70 15.62 -22.01
N ALA A 62 13.88 16.53 -22.49
CA ALA A 62 13.95 17.04 -23.85
C ALA A 62 15.27 17.78 -24.09
N GLN A 63 15.85 17.66 -25.28
CA GLN A 63 17.13 18.32 -25.64
C GLN A 63 17.02 19.02 -27.00
N LEU A 64 17.27 18.27 -28.07
CA LEU A 64 17.27 18.84 -29.42
C LEU A 64 15.96 18.60 -30.18
N ASN A 65 15.36 17.45 -30.00
CA ASN A 65 14.09 17.11 -30.66
C ASN A 65 13.26 16.13 -29.80
N PRO A 66 12.18 16.57 -29.18
CA PRO A 66 11.74 17.96 -29.13
C PRO A 66 12.66 18.85 -28.29
N PRO A 67 12.70 20.16 -28.54
CA PRO A 67 13.43 21.08 -27.66
C PRO A 67 12.75 21.16 -26.29
N PRO A 68 13.47 21.50 -25.22
CA PRO A 68 12.87 21.71 -23.92
C PRO A 68 11.94 22.93 -23.95
N LEU A 69 10.91 22.86 -23.10
CA LEU A 69 10.05 24.02 -22.84
C LEU A 69 10.87 25.15 -22.18
N LEU A 70 10.48 26.37 -22.43
CA LEU A 70 11.00 27.53 -21.68
C LEU A 70 10.37 27.57 -20.28
N ASP A 71 11.04 28.27 -19.36
CA ASP A 71 10.59 28.34 -17.96
C ASP A 71 9.20 28.97 -17.80
N GLU A 72 8.80 29.83 -18.75
CA GLU A 72 7.49 30.50 -18.76
C GLU A 72 6.41 29.73 -19.48
N GLU A 73 6.74 28.62 -20.15
CA GLU A 73 5.77 27.83 -20.88
C GLU A 73 4.95 26.96 -19.93
N GLU A 74 3.63 26.96 -20.14
CA GLU A 74 2.70 26.19 -19.32
C GLU A 74 2.86 24.69 -19.57
N VAL A 75 3.02 23.93 -18.49
CA VAL A 75 3.09 22.46 -18.53
C VAL A 75 1.74 21.86 -18.17
N CYS A 76 1.17 21.08 -19.08
CA CYS A 76 -0.06 20.32 -18.79
C CYS A 76 0.23 19.15 -17.85
N THR A 77 -0.29 19.24 -16.63
CA THR A 77 -0.19 18.17 -15.61
C THR A 77 -1.43 17.30 -15.51
N THR A 78 -2.49 17.64 -16.25
CA THR A 78 -3.78 16.95 -16.19
C THR A 78 -3.67 15.50 -16.68
N VAL A 79 -4.19 14.58 -15.87
CA VAL A 79 -4.28 13.16 -16.20
C VAL A 79 -5.74 12.72 -16.29
N VAL A 80 -6.06 11.96 -17.34
CA VAL A 80 -7.39 11.39 -17.56
C VAL A 80 -7.32 9.88 -17.46
N LEU A 81 -7.93 9.32 -16.41
CA LEU A 81 -8.10 7.88 -16.23
C LEU A 81 -9.45 7.45 -16.81
N GLY A 82 -9.44 6.34 -17.56
CA GLY A 82 -10.65 5.82 -18.18
C GLY A 82 -11.19 6.70 -19.31
N LYS A 83 -10.35 7.09 -20.27
CA LYS A 83 -10.75 7.95 -21.43
C LYS A 83 -12.01 7.48 -22.15
N ASN A 84 -12.29 6.17 -22.15
CA ASN A 84 -13.47 5.58 -22.80
C ASN A 84 -14.62 5.30 -21.83
N ALA A 85 -14.48 5.65 -20.55
CA ALA A 85 -15.54 5.50 -19.57
C ALA A 85 -16.65 6.56 -19.78
N LYS A 86 -17.86 6.25 -19.33
CA LYS A 86 -18.97 7.23 -19.35
C LYS A 86 -18.66 8.45 -18.47
N ARG A 87 -17.87 8.27 -17.43
CA ARG A 87 -17.41 9.33 -16.51
C ARG A 87 -15.91 9.14 -16.30
N PRO A 88 -15.06 9.70 -17.14
CA PRO A 88 -13.61 9.66 -16.91
C PRO A 88 -13.24 10.38 -15.61
N LEU A 89 -12.26 9.86 -14.88
CA LEU A 89 -11.67 10.55 -13.75
C LEU A 89 -10.58 11.48 -14.28
N VAL A 90 -10.75 12.78 -14.06
CA VAL A 90 -9.79 13.81 -14.47
C VAL A 90 -9.11 14.36 -13.22
N ALA A 91 -7.81 14.17 -13.10
CA ALA A 91 -6.96 14.74 -12.06
C ALA A 91 -6.17 15.93 -12.64
N GLU A 92 -6.04 17.01 -11.89
CA GLU A 92 -5.32 18.22 -12.32
C GLU A 92 -3.79 18.02 -12.28
N ASN A 93 -3.32 17.01 -11.51
CA ASN A 93 -1.92 16.60 -11.48
C ASN A 93 -1.81 15.07 -11.38
N PRO A 94 -0.65 14.49 -11.78
CA PRO A 94 -0.46 13.03 -11.80
C PRO A 94 -0.07 12.42 -10.45
N ILE A 95 -0.07 13.20 -9.38
CA ILE A 95 0.32 12.76 -8.04
C ILE A 95 -0.94 12.74 -7.17
N PHE A 96 -1.24 11.62 -6.57
CA PHE A 96 -2.37 11.49 -5.65
C PHE A 96 -1.99 10.69 -4.42
N VAL A 97 -2.82 10.82 -3.38
CA VAL A 97 -2.62 10.11 -2.12
C VAL A 97 -3.01 8.65 -2.35
N THR A 98 -2.06 7.76 -2.05
CA THR A 98 -2.27 6.32 -2.18
C THR A 98 -3.29 5.81 -1.17
N HIS A 99 -3.88 4.67 -1.46
CA HIS A 99 -4.80 3.99 -0.58
C HIS A 99 -4.15 3.67 0.79
N MET A 100 -4.69 4.26 1.83
CA MET A 100 -4.30 4.03 3.22
C MET A 100 -5.55 3.82 4.05
N SER A 101 -5.65 2.64 4.69
CA SER A 101 -6.88 2.20 5.34
C SER A 101 -7.24 3.01 6.60
N PHE A 102 -8.53 3.18 6.82
CA PHE A 102 -9.06 3.53 8.12
C PHE A 102 -8.70 2.42 9.12
N GLY A 103 -8.10 2.81 10.24
CA GLY A 103 -7.49 1.87 11.18
C GLY A 103 -5.98 1.86 11.12
N ALA A 104 -5.37 1.92 9.94
CA ALA A 104 -3.95 2.27 9.78
C ALA A 104 -3.76 3.77 10.05
N LEU A 105 -4.64 4.59 9.51
CA LEU A 105 -4.76 6.02 9.76
C LEU A 105 -5.99 6.31 10.63
N SER A 106 -5.92 7.39 11.41
CA SER A 106 -7.08 7.90 12.15
C SER A 106 -8.08 8.59 11.22
N ARG A 107 -9.31 8.77 11.69
CA ARG A 107 -10.36 9.53 11.00
C ARG A 107 -9.91 10.94 10.64
N GLU A 108 -9.28 11.64 11.59
CA GLU A 108 -8.80 13.01 11.38
C GLU A 108 -7.74 13.10 10.29
N THR A 109 -6.82 12.12 10.26
CA THR A 109 -5.78 12.07 9.23
C THR A 109 -6.39 11.85 7.85
N LYS A 110 -7.34 10.92 7.73
CA LYS A 110 -8.01 10.67 6.45
C LYS A 110 -8.79 11.90 5.97
N ILE A 111 -9.52 12.58 6.85
CA ILE A 111 -10.23 13.82 6.51
C ILE A 111 -9.24 14.93 6.10
N ALA A 112 -8.10 15.05 6.78
CA ALA A 112 -7.08 16.03 6.45
C ALA A 112 -6.47 15.78 5.07
N LEU A 113 -6.17 14.52 4.74
CA LEU A 113 -5.66 14.12 3.42
C LEU A 113 -6.69 14.41 2.33
N ALA A 114 -7.96 14.06 2.54
CA ALA A 114 -9.02 14.36 1.59
C ALA A 114 -9.18 15.86 1.30
N LYS A 115 -9.07 16.71 2.32
CA LYS A 115 -9.05 18.17 2.14
C LYS A 115 -7.81 18.65 1.37
N ALA A 116 -6.64 18.07 1.69
CA ALA A 116 -5.40 18.42 1.01
C ALA A 116 -5.43 18.04 -0.48
N THR A 117 -5.90 16.83 -0.80
CA THR A 117 -6.07 16.40 -2.20
C THR A 117 -7.08 17.26 -2.96
N ALA A 118 -8.18 17.66 -2.31
CA ALA A 118 -9.16 18.57 -2.90
C ALA A 118 -8.57 19.95 -3.21
N MET A 119 -7.72 20.48 -2.31
CA MET A 119 -7.03 21.77 -2.51
C MET A 119 -5.98 21.68 -3.62
N ALA A 120 -5.29 20.55 -3.74
CA ALA A 120 -4.23 20.32 -4.72
C ALA A 120 -4.77 19.91 -6.12
N GLY A 121 -6.09 19.77 -6.30
CA GLY A 121 -6.66 19.24 -7.55
C GLY A 121 -6.30 17.77 -7.81
N SER A 122 -5.99 17.04 -6.74
CA SER A 122 -5.56 15.65 -6.76
C SER A 122 -6.70 14.68 -6.41
N VAL A 123 -6.36 13.44 -6.15
CA VAL A 123 -7.30 12.34 -5.89
C VAL A 123 -7.03 11.73 -4.53
N GLU A 124 -8.09 11.39 -3.81
CA GLU A 124 -8.08 10.65 -2.55
C GLU A 124 -8.57 9.23 -2.76
N GLU A 125 -8.01 8.27 -2.00
CA GLU A 125 -8.39 6.87 -2.07
C GLU A 125 -8.84 6.33 -0.71
N SER A 126 -9.89 5.51 -0.71
CA SER A 126 -10.47 5.00 0.54
C SER A 126 -9.53 4.11 1.36
N GLY A 127 -8.67 3.36 0.70
CA GLY A 127 -7.96 2.25 1.34
C GLY A 127 -8.88 1.07 1.67
N GLU A 128 -8.29 0.00 2.22
CA GLU A 128 -8.97 -1.29 2.43
C GLU A 128 -9.78 -1.38 3.73
N GLY A 129 -9.79 -0.35 4.55
CA GLY A 129 -10.53 -0.28 5.81
C GLY A 129 -11.98 0.21 5.68
N GLY A 130 -12.48 0.35 4.46
CA GLY A 130 -13.80 0.90 4.20
C GLY A 130 -13.80 2.41 4.00
N ILE A 131 -14.98 2.99 3.85
CA ILE A 131 -15.17 4.42 3.62
C ILE A 131 -15.43 5.14 4.93
N VAL A 132 -14.68 6.21 5.16
CA VAL A 132 -15.01 7.22 6.16
C VAL A 132 -15.89 8.27 5.46
N PRO A 133 -17.16 8.45 5.87
CA PRO A 133 -18.08 9.33 5.15
C PRO A 133 -17.61 10.77 5.04
N GLU A 134 -16.97 11.30 6.07
CA GLU A 134 -16.46 12.67 6.11
C GLU A 134 -15.22 12.85 5.20
N GLU A 135 -14.39 11.82 5.06
CA GLU A 135 -13.29 11.78 4.09
C GLU A 135 -13.85 11.85 2.68
N GLN A 136 -14.80 10.97 2.33
CA GLN A 136 -15.43 10.98 1.02
C GLN A 136 -16.12 12.31 0.71
N ALA A 137 -16.78 12.92 1.70
CA ALA A 137 -17.43 14.22 1.54
C ALA A 137 -16.42 15.37 1.36
N ALA A 138 -15.23 15.27 1.93
CA ALA A 138 -14.19 16.29 1.84
C ALA A 138 -13.36 16.18 0.55
N ALA A 139 -13.29 15.01 -0.05
CA ALA A 139 -12.55 14.78 -1.30
C ALA A 139 -13.27 15.40 -2.50
N LYS A 140 -12.51 16.03 -3.41
CA LYS A 140 -13.02 16.53 -4.70
C LYS A 140 -13.13 15.40 -5.73
N LYS A 141 -12.21 14.46 -5.66
CA LYS A 141 -12.12 13.22 -6.43
C LYS A 141 -11.82 12.06 -5.50
N PHE A 142 -12.59 11.00 -5.61
CA PHE A 142 -12.51 9.88 -4.69
C PHE A 142 -12.50 8.54 -5.42
N ILE A 143 -11.47 7.74 -5.15
CA ILE A 143 -11.36 6.36 -5.63
C ILE A 143 -11.74 5.42 -4.49
N PHE A 144 -12.59 4.45 -4.78
CA PHE A 144 -12.93 3.39 -3.84
C PHE A 144 -12.07 2.16 -4.08
N GLU A 145 -11.35 1.70 -3.05
CA GLU A 145 -10.55 0.48 -3.10
C GLU A 145 -11.44 -0.75 -2.88
N TYR A 146 -11.66 -1.51 -3.95
CA TYR A 146 -12.41 -2.77 -3.92
C TYR A 146 -11.47 -3.93 -3.64
N ILE A 147 -11.65 -4.57 -2.48
CA ILE A 147 -10.78 -5.62 -1.96
C ILE A 147 -11.56 -6.90 -1.64
N PRO A 148 -10.89 -8.05 -1.45
CA PRO A 148 -11.57 -9.33 -1.18
C PRO A 148 -12.43 -9.35 0.08
N ASN A 149 -12.11 -8.59 1.13
CA ASN A 149 -12.90 -8.51 2.36
C ASN A 149 -14.21 -7.71 2.23
N LYS A 150 -14.35 -6.94 1.16
CA LYS A 150 -15.58 -6.21 0.79
C LYS A 150 -16.09 -5.21 1.84
N TYR A 151 -15.22 -4.64 2.67
CA TYR A 151 -15.61 -3.56 3.59
C TYR A 151 -16.21 -2.38 2.83
N SER A 152 -17.33 -1.87 3.29
CA SER A 152 -18.09 -0.78 2.67
C SER A 152 -18.51 -1.00 1.22
N VAL A 153 -18.44 -2.24 0.71
CA VAL A 153 -18.90 -2.57 -0.65
C VAL A 153 -20.42 -2.61 -0.68
N THR A 154 -21.00 -1.48 -1.01
CA THR A 154 -22.43 -1.32 -1.27
C THR A 154 -22.64 -0.68 -2.64
N LYS A 155 -23.79 -0.91 -3.25
CA LYS A 155 -24.13 -0.26 -4.51
C LYS A 155 -24.05 1.26 -4.40
N GLU A 156 -24.48 1.81 -3.27
CA GLU A 156 -24.46 3.25 -3.02
C GLU A 156 -23.04 3.79 -3.01
N ASN A 157 -22.12 3.17 -2.28
CA ASN A 157 -20.72 3.58 -2.19
C ASN A 157 -20.00 3.49 -3.54
N LEU A 158 -20.24 2.39 -4.28
CA LEU A 158 -19.67 2.23 -5.62
C LEU A 158 -20.19 3.29 -6.60
N MET A 159 -21.44 3.70 -6.49
CA MET A 159 -22.02 4.74 -7.36
C MET A 159 -21.55 6.16 -7.02
N LYS A 160 -21.15 6.41 -5.78
CA LYS A 160 -20.61 7.70 -5.32
C LYS A 160 -19.13 7.89 -5.68
N ALA A 161 -18.38 6.81 -5.87
CA ALA A 161 -16.97 6.89 -6.23
C ALA A 161 -16.78 7.42 -7.67
N ASP A 162 -15.73 8.18 -7.90
CA ASP A 162 -15.33 8.64 -9.23
C ASP A 162 -14.65 7.53 -10.04
N ALA A 163 -13.92 6.65 -9.34
CA ALA A 163 -13.34 5.44 -9.90
C ALA A 163 -13.27 4.32 -8.84
N ILE A 164 -13.01 3.10 -9.31
CA ILE A 164 -12.87 1.93 -8.46
C ILE A 164 -11.50 1.33 -8.73
N GLU A 165 -10.70 1.20 -7.68
CA GLU A 165 -9.45 0.46 -7.69
C GLU A 165 -9.70 -0.99 -7.29
N ILE A 166 -9.31 -1.94 -8.12
CA ILE A 166 -9.43 -3.37 -7.81
C ILE A 166 -8.09 -3.86 -7.29
N LYS A 167 -8.04 -4.17 -6.01
CA LYS A 167 -6.86 -4.73 -5.35
C LYS A 167 -7.00 -6.23 -5.20
N ILE A 168 -6.17 -6.96 -5.93
CA ILE A 168 -6.16 -8.44 -5.89
C ILE A 168 -5.32 -8.94 -4.71
N GLY A 169 -4.25 -8.24 -4.40
CA GLY A 169 -3.31 -8.57 -3.34
C GLY A 169 -2.45 -7.38 -2.97
N GLN A 170 -1.50 -7.59 -2.08
CA GLN A 170 -0.66 -6.52 -1.58
C GLN A 170 0.78 -7.02 -1.40
N GLY A 171 1.71 -6.45 -2.17
CA GLY A 171 3.16 -6.64 -2.03
C GLY A 171 3.57 -8.09 -1.76
N THR A 172 4.13 -8.33 -0.59
CA THR A 172 4.63 -9.65 -0.15
C THR A 172 3.60 -10.48 0.62
N LYS A 173 2.32 -10.15 0.53
CA LYS A 173 1.21 -10.85 1.20
C LYS A 173 0.29 -11.60 0.21
N PRO A 174 0.79 -12.52 -0.64
CA PRO A 174 -0.09 -13.23 -1.56
C PRO A 174 -1.08 -14.10 -0.78
N GLY A 175 -2.38 -13.94 -1.07
CA GLY A 175 -3.45 -14.67 -0.40
C GLY A 175 -3.79 -14.21 1.02
N MET A 176 -3.13 -13.18 1.53
CA MET A 176 -3.48 -12.54 2.80
C MET A 176 -4.22 -11.24 2.55
N GLY A 177 -5.26 -11.00 3.35
CA GLY A 177 -5.97 -9.72 3.39
C GLY A 177 -5.22 -8.63 4.16
N GLY A 178 -5.92 -7.56 4.48
CA GLY A 178 -5.42 -6.50 5.35
C GLY A 178 -5.03 -7.02 6.72
N HIS A 179 -4.03 -6.40 7.33
CA HIS A 179 -3.56 -6.72 8.67
C HIS A 179 -3.63 -5.46 9.54
N LEU A 180 -4.47 -5.50 10.56
CA LEU A 180 -4.58 -4.47 11.58
C LEU A 180 -4.21 -5.08 12.93
N PRO A 181 -3.12 -4.62 13.60
CA PRO A 181 -2.76 -5.07 14.94
C PRO A 181 -3.89 -4.80 15.95
N GLY A 182 -4.09 -5.73 16.89
CA GLY A 182 -5.19 -5.65 17.86
C GLY A 182 -5.19 -4.36 18.69
N GLU A 183 -4.02 -3.81 19.00
CA GLU A 183 -3.87 -2.54 19.69
C GLU A 183 -4.42 -1.32 18.91
N LYS A 184 -4.57 -1.44 17.59
CA LYS A 184 -5.17 -0.40 16.73
C LYS A 184 -6.68 -0.54 16.56
N VAL A 185 -7.26 -1.64 17.03
CA VAL A 185 -8.70 -1.86 16.96
C VAL A 185 -9.37 -1.09 18.11
N THR A 186 -9.62 0.18 17.86
CA THR A 186 -10.39 1.04 18.79
C THR A 186 -11.89 0.72 18.69
N PRO A 187 -12.71 1.16 19.68
CA PRO A 187 -14.16 1.00 19.57
C PRO A 187 -14.76 1.61 18.29
N GLU A 188 -14.19 2.70 17.81
CA GLU A 188 -14.60 3.37 16.57
C GLU A 188 -14.32 2.49 15.33
N ILE A 189 -13.20 1.77 15.33
CA ILE A 189 -12.83 0.88 14.21
C ILE A 189 -13.57 -0.46 14.29
N ALA A 190 -13.94 -0.88 15.48
CA ALA A 190 -14.68 -2.13 15.71
C ALA A 190 -16.19 -2.00 15.40
N ALA A 191 -16.72 -0.77 15.36
CA ALA A 191 -18.12 -0.49 15.07
C ALA A 191 -18.43 -0.57 13.57
#